data_95de494f4ba2ad77df4a930198fc18cd
#
_entry.id   95de494f4ba2ad77df4a930198fc18cd
#
_cell.length_a   1.000
_cell.length_b   1.000
_cell.length_c   1.000
_cell.angle_alpha   90.00
_cell.angle_beta   90.00
_cell.angle_gamma   90.00
#
_symmetry.space_group_name_H-M   'P 1'
#
loop_
_entity.id
_entity.type
_entity.pdbx_description
1 polymer ?
#
loop_
_entity_poly.entity_id
_entity_poly.type
_entity_poly.pdbx_seq_one_letter_code
_entity_poly.pdbx_strand_id
1 'polypeptide(L)'
;MPSGSSAAPGSVPPLFASFVDDASLLRPDGGLGVDTVVEGYLDTRDGDHGGLLGRLVCPVSRLSPLVTELARSAPAAPVELALVVDSGLGSVPKALSTVFSRATLLTPRTVETSAPVDLDPVWLERVAEFVPDDVTAVVEPRRPITGDADDVAAWLDAVRRVAENRCEPKLRCGGPRASDVPAVDEVQRFLAIAAETGRAVAVVGLSRLVRSADESGTMQHGILNL
;
A
#
# COMPACT_ATOMS: atom_id res chain seq x y z
N MET A 1 -24.85 5.96 -31.69
CA MET A 1 -23.65 5.14 -31.85
C MET A 1 -22.61 5.70 -30.94
N PRO A 2 -22.24 5.05 -29.81
CA PRO A 2 -21.11 5.52 -29.00
C PRO A 2 -19.83 5.17 -29.77
N SER A 3 -19.05 6.20 -30.07
CA SER A 3 -17.70 6.08 -30.65
C SER A 3 -16.81 5.35 -29.66
N GLY A 4 -16.48 4.10 -29.98
CA GLY A 4 -15.48 3.34 -29.25
C GLY A 4 -14.13 4.05 -29.39
N SER A 5 -13.64 4.63 -28.29
CA SER A 5 -12.26 5.08 -28.18
C SER A 5 -11.36 3.86 -28.27
N SER A 6 -10.77 3.63 -29.44
CA SER A 6 -9.72 2.64 -29.62
C SER A 6 -8.49 3.16 -28.88
N ALA A 7 -8.18 2.57 -27.72
CA ALA A 7 -6.92 2.83 -27.05
C ALA A 7 -5.76 2.47 -27.99
N ALA A 8 -4.72 3.29 -28.04
CA ALA A 8 -3.52 3.00 -28.81
C ALA A 8 -2.92 1.66 -28.34
N PRO A 9 -2.39 0.81 -29.25
CA PRO A 9 -1.74 -0.44 -28.86
C PRO A 9 -0.58 -0.13 -27.92
N GLY A 10 -0.64 -0.69 -26.68
CA GLY A 10 0.35 -0.47 -25.61
C GLY A 10 -0.08 0.48 -24.49
N SER A 11 -1.22 1.20 -24.61
CA SER A 11 -1.69 2.04 -23.49
C SER A 11 -2.34 1.18 -22.40
N VAL A 12 -1.92 1.39 -21.16
CA VAL A 12 -2.54 0.76 -19.99
C VAL A 12 -3.99 1.27 -19.87
N PRO A 13 -4.99 0.39 -19.76
CA PRO A 13 -6.36 0.83 -19.50
C PRO A 13 -6.44 1.67 -18.20
N PRO A 14 -7.26 2.74 -18.17
CA PRO A 14 -7.34 3.64 -17.01
C PRO A 14 -7.63 2.92 -15.69
N LEU A 15 -8.35 1.80 -15.72
CA LEU A 15 -8.63 0.95 -14.54
C LEU A 15 -7.35 0.39 -13.89
N PHE A 16 -6.30 0.20 -14.67
CA PHE A 16 -5.03 -0.37 -14.20
C PHE A 16 -3.91 0.66 -14.13
N ALA A 17 -4.20 1.93 -14.36
CA ALA A 17 -3.19 2.99 -14.26
C ALA A 17 -2.73 3.14 -12.80
N SER A 18 -1.41 3.12 -12.58
CA SER A 18 -0.78 3.20 -11.25
C SER A 18 -1.32 2.16 -10.25
N PHE A 19 -1.63 0.97 -10.74
CA PHE A 19 -2.34 -0.06 -9.98
C PHE A 19 -1.43 -0.87 -9.05
N VAL A 20 -0.14 -0.96 -9.34
CA VAL A 20 0.82 -1.78 -8.58
C VAL A 20 1.93 -0.90 -8.04
N ASP A 21 2.08 -0.86 -6.72
CA ASP A 21 3.18 -0.18 -6.04
C ASP A 21 4.42 -1.09 -5.94
N ASP A 22 5.61 -0.52 -6.06
CA ASP A 22 6.87 -1.25 -5.83
C ASP A 22 7.21 -1.28 -4.34
N ALA A 23 7.10 -2.46 -3.74
CA ALA A 23 7.39 -2.72 -2.33
C ALA A 23 8.77 -3.38 -2.11
N SER A 24 9.70 -3.30 -3.05
CA SER A 24 11.01 -3.96 -2.98
C SER A 24 11.84 -3.51 -1.79
N LEU A 25 11.63 -2.27 -1.28
CA LEU A 25 12.27 -1.79 -0.06
C LEU A 25 11.74 -2.41 1.24
N LEU A 26 10.58 -3.10 1.21
CA LEU A 26 9.99 -3.73 2.40
C LEU A 26 10.48 -5.16 2.67
N ARG A 27 11.33 -5.73 1.82
CA ARG A 27 11.78 -7.12 1.97
C ARG A 27 12.59 -7.31 3.26
N PRO A 28 12.19 -8.26 4.14
CA PRO A 28 12.78 -8.44 5.46
C PRO A 28 14.16 -9.14 5.45
N ASP A 29 14.49 -9.86 4.39
CA ASP A 29 15.69 -10.68 4.22
C ASP A 29 16.94 -9.91 3.79
N GLY A 30 16.99 -8.63 4.14
CA GLY A 30 18.10 -7.74 3.79
C GLY A 30 18.11 -7.28 2.33
N GLY A 31 17.02 -7.59 1.60
CA GLY A 31 16.63 -7.15 0.27
C GLY A 31 17.67 -6.50 -0.63
N LEU A 32 17.25 -6.09 -1.79
CA LEU A 32 18.08 -5.31 -2.71
C LEU A 32 18.57 -4.00 -2.05
N GLY A 33 19.75 -3.56 -2.40
CA GLY A 33 20.25 -2.24 -2.03
C GLY A 33 19.28 -1.13 -2.49
N VAL A 34 19.30 0.01 -1.83
CA VAL A 34 18.43 1.13 -2.21
C VAL A 34 18.74 1.60 -3.64
N ASP A 35 20.02 1.56 -4.02
CA ASP A 35 20.51 1.85 -5.37
C ASP A 35 19.86 0.96 -6.43
N THR A 36 19.90 -0.36 -6.22
CA THR A 36 19.30 -1.34 -7.14
C THR A 36 17.79 -1.19 -7.24
N VAL A 37 17.10 -0.88 -6.11
CA VAL A 37 15.65 -0.67 -6.13
C VAL A 37 15.30 0.61 -6.87
N VAL A 38 16.02 1.70 -6.64
CA VAL A 38 15.79 2.98 -7.33
C VAL A 38 16.01 2.82 -8.84
N GLU A 39 17.11 2.18 -9.26
CA GLU A 39 17.39 1.90 -10.67
C GLU A 39 16.24 1.09 -11.30
N GLY A 40 15.85 -0.04 -10.71
CA GLY A 40 14.77 -0.89 -11.23
C GLY A 40 13.41 -0.21 -11.26
N TYR A 41 13.08 0.63 -10.25
CA TYR A 41 11.87 1.42 -10.23
C TYR A 41 11.84 2.45 -11.36
N LEU A 42 12.93 3.21 -11.55
CA LEU A 42 13.02 4.22 -12.60
C LEU A 42 12.97 3.59 -14.01
N ASP A 43 13.69 2.48 -14.22
CA ASP A 43 13.65 1.74 -15.48
C ASP A 43 12.25 1.22 -15.81
N THR A 44 11.54 0.69 -14.80
CA THR A 44 10.16 0.21 -14.97
C THR A 44 9.20 1.36 -15.25
N ARG A 45 9.32 2.48 -14.52
CA ARG A 45 8.49 3.68 -14.68
C ARG A 45 8.62 4.28 -16.09
N ASP A 46 9.84 4.34 -16.58
CA ASP A 46 10.17 4.98 -17.87
C ASP A 46 10.07 3.98 -19.05
N GLY A 47 9.76 2.69 -18.77
CA GLY A 47 9.58 1.62 -19.74
C GLY A 47 8.13 1.45 -20.24
N ASP A 48 7.92 0.45 -21.10
CA ASP A 48 6.63 0.19 -21.80
C ASP A 48 5.45 -0.08 -20.86
N HIS A 49 5.71 -0.56 -19.64
CA HIS A 49 4.70 -0.90 -18.63
C HIS A 49 4.63 0.12 -17.48
N GLY A 50 5.32 1.25 -17.59
CA GLY A 50 5.37 2.29 -16.57
C GLY A 50 3.99 2.80 -16.16
N GLY A 51 3.02 2.78 -17.04
CA GLY A 51 1.64 3.16 -16.72
C GLY A 51 0.94 2.26 -15.69
N LEU A 52 1.41 1.02 -15.46
CA LEU A 52 0.91 0.13 -14.40
C LEU A 52 1.54 0.43 -13.04
N LEU A 53 2.78 0.95 -13.07
CA LEU A 53 3.54 1.22 -11.86
C LEU A 53 2.99 2.45 -11.15
N GLY A 54 2.70 2.29 -9.86
CA GLY A 54 2.30 3.33 -8.96
C GLY A 54 3.49 3.86 -8.14
N ARG A 55 3.32 3.86 -6.85
CA ARG A 55 4.25 4.46 -5.88
C ARG A 55 5.43 3.54 -5.58
N LEU A 56 6.56 4.15 -5.22
CA LEU A 56 7.64 3.45 -4.53
C LEU A 56 7.30 3.40 -3.03
N VAL A 57 7.20 2.18 -2.48
CA VAL A 57 6.90 1.98 -1.06
C VAL A 57 8.19 2.01 -0.25
N CYS A 58 8.30 2.96 0.68
CA CYS A 58 9.52 3.18 1.46
C CYS A 58 9.23 3.16 2.96
N PRO A 59 9.90 2.31 3.75
CA PRO A 59 9.92 2.43 5.20
C PRO A 59 10.52 3.76 5.62
N VAL A 60 9.98 4.40 6.67
CA VAL A 60 10.52 5.67 7.20
C VAL A 60 11.99 5.53 7.58
N SER A 61 12.41 4.37 8.10
CA SER A 61 13.82 4.08 8.44
C SER A 61 14.75 4.09 7.22
N ARG A 62 14.24 3.85 6.01
CA ARG A 62 15.01 3.86 4.75
C ARG A 62 14.89 5.15 3.94
N LEU A 63 14.16 6.15 4.43
CA LEU A 63 13.93 7.40 3.70
C LEU A 63 15.23 8.19 3.42
N SER A 64 16.14 8.27 4.39
CA SER A 64 17.39 9.03 4.21
C SER A 64 18.30 8.44 3.11
N PRO A 65 18.59 7.13 3.08
CA PRO A 65 19.32 6.52 1.96
C PRO A 65 18.57 6.64 0.63
N LEU A 66 17.23 6.55 0.61
CA LEU A 66 16.43 6.75 -0.60
C LEU A 66 16.61 8.17 -1.17
N VAL A 67 16.51 9.20 -0.33
CA VAL A 67 16.74 10.61 -0.75
C VAL A 67 18.13 10.79 -1.35
N THR A 68 19.16 10.19 -0.72
CA THR A 68 20.54 10.28 -1.21
C THR A 68 20.67 9.64 -2.59
N GLU A 69 20.07 8.47 -2.79
CA GLU A 69 20.15 7.77 -4.05
C GLU A 69 19.37 8.48 -5.17
N LEU A 70 18.17 8.97 -4.89
CA LEU A 70 17.39 9.76 -5.86
C LEU A 70 18.11 11.06 -6.26
N ALA A 71 18.79 11.71 -5.31
CA ALA A 71 19.60 12.88 -5.63
C ALA A 71 20.77 12.55 -6.58
N ARG A 72 21.34 11.34 -6.47
CA ARG A 72 22.40 10.85 -7.38
C ARG A 72 21.84 10.46 -8.74
N SER A 73 20.69 9.79 -8.78
CA SER A 73 20.05 9.31 -10.01
C SER A 73 19.39 10.43 -10.81
N ALA A 74 19.08 11.58 -10.16
CA ALA A 74 18.48 12.79 -10.77
C ALA A 74 17.28 12.46 -11.70
N PRO A 75 16.19 11.82 -11.18
CA PRO A 75 15.07 11.42 -12.01
C PRO A 75 14.43 12.62 -12.72
N ALA A 76 13.94 12.42 -13.95
CA ALA A 76 13.33 13.47 -14.76
C ALA A 76 12.02 14.04 -14.15
N ALA A 77 11.35 13.27 -13.29
CA ALA A 77 10.16 13.68 -12.54
C ALA A 77 10.23 13.16 -11.11
N PRO A 78 9.59 13.83 -10.14
CA PRO A 78 9.52 13.34 -8.77
C PRO A 78 8.95 11.92 -8.68
N VAL A 79 9.48 11.11 -7.77
CA VAL A 79 8.99 9.76 -7.48
C VAL A 79 7.81 9.87 -6.53
N GLU A 80 6.68 9.26 -6.90
CA GLU A 80 5.53 9.14 -6.02
C GLU A 80 5.82 8.12 -4.91
N LEU A 81 5.58 8.52 -3.66
CA LEU A 81 6.02 7.78 -2.49
C LEU A 81 4.85 7.32 -1.62
N ALA A 82 4.86 6.04 -1.25
CA ALA A 82 4.09 5.50 -0.14
C ALA A 82 5.03 5.30 1.05
N LEU A 83 4.86 6.09 2.12
CA LEU A 83 5.66 6.00 3.33
C LEU A 83 5.09 4.95 4.27
N VAL A 84 5.87 3.94 4.65
CA VAL A 84 5.47 2.94 5.64
C VAL A 84 6.10 3.28 7.00
N VAL A 85 5.26 3.44 8.01
CA VAL A 85 5.67 3.81 9.37
C VAL A 85 6.17 2.55 10.11
N ASP A 86 7.48 2.34 10.10
CA ASP A 86 8.17 1.25 10.78
C ASP A 86 8.88 1.66 12.08
N SER A 87 8.89 2.96 12.39
CA SER A 87 9.58 3.56 13.53
C SER A 87 8.64 4.30 14.51
N GLY A 88 7.36 3.96 14.44
CA GLY A 88 6.31 4.55 15.28
C GLY A 88 5.71 5.83 14.70
N LEU A 89 4.43 6.08 15.04
CA LEU A 89 3.63 7.18 14.48
C LEU A 89 4.27 8.56 14.68
N GLY A 90 4.98 8.78 15.79
CA GLY A 90 5.70 10.04 16.07
C GLY A 90 6.82 10.38 15.07
N SER A 91 7.23 9.44 14.20
CA SER A 91 8.21 9.69 13.15
C SER A 91 7.62 10.35 11.90
N VAL A 92 6.30 10.31 11.73
CA VAL A 92 5.59 10.81 10.53
C VAL A 92 5.84 12.28 10.24
N PRO A 93 5.72 13.23 11.20
CA PRO A 93 5.94 14.65 10.91
C PRO A 93 7.35 14.94 10.37
N LYS A 94 8.37 14.28 10.95
CA LYS A 94 9.76 14.43 10.49
C LYS A 94 9.96 13.80 9.10
N ALA A 95 9.40 12.64 8.85
CA ALA A 95 9.49 11.98 7.55
C ALA A 95 8.83 12.81 6.46
N LEU A 96 7.62 13.31 6.66
CA LEU A 96 6.90 14.17 5.72
C LEU A 96 7.66 15.50 5.50
N SER A 97 8.18 16.14 6.56
CA SER A 97 9.03 17.33 6.42
C SER A 97 10.25 17.07 5.53
N THR A 98 10.86 15.88 5.65
CA THR A 98 11.98 15.49 4.79
C THR A 98 11.54 15.35 3.34
N VAL A 99 10.40 14.71 3.06
CA VAL A 99 9.87 14.53 1.70
C VAL A 99 9.50 15.88 1.09
N PHE A 100 8.73 16.71 1.78
CA PHE A 100 8.31 18.02 1.28
C PHE A 100 9.50 18.95 1.00
N SER A 101 10.57 18.88 1.79
CA SER A 101 11.80 19.63 1.52
C SER A 101 12.57 19.15 0.28
N ARG A 102 12.16 18.05 -0.31
CA ARG A 102 12.73 17.41 -1.50
C ARG A 102 11.69 17.23 -2.62
N ALA A 103 10.77 18.18 -2.76
CA ALA A 103 9.67 18.13 -3.72
C ALA A 103 10.09 17.96 -5.20
N THR A 104 11.33 18.26 -5.53
CA THR A 104 11.90 17.97 -6.87
C THR A 104 12.26 16.51 -7.08
N LEU A 105 12.38 15.72 -6.00
CA LEU A 105 12.75 14.30 -6.05
C LEU A 105 11.59 13.39 -5.65
N LEU A 106 10.72 13.84 -4.74
CA LEU A 106 9.70 13.03 -4.08
C LEU A 106 8.37 13.75 -3.97
N THR A 107 7.29 13.01 -4.16
CA THR A 107 5.93 13.46 -3.89
C THR A 107 5.26 12.46 -2.95
N PRO A 108 4.92 12.80 -1.70
CA PRO A 108 4.23 11.88 -0.81
C PRO A 108 2.79 11.71 -1.29
N ARG A 109 2.33 10.47 -1.41
CA ARG A 109 0.94 10.13 -1.78
C ARG A 109 0.22 9.47 -0.64
N THR A 110 0.89 8.55 0.06
CA THR A 110 0.29 7.86 1.21
C THR A 110 1.26 7.77 2.38
N VAL A 111 0.69 7.73 3.58
CA VAL A 111 1.36 7.30 4.81
C VAL A 111 0.64 6.06 5.32
N GLU A 112 1.35 4.95 5.38
CA GLU A 112 0.82 3.65 5.77
C GLU A 112 1.29 3.26 7.16
N THR A 113 0.37 2.87 8.03
CA THR A 113 0.69 2.45 9.39
C THR A 113 -0.14 1.24 9.82
N SER A 114 0.44 0.40 10.67
CA SER A 114 -0.32 -0.66 11.33
C SER A 114 -1.08 -0.09 12.52
N ALA A 115 -2.34 -0.48 12.68
CA ALA A 115 -3.11 -0.13 13.86
C ALA A 115 -2.57 -0.84 15.11
N PRO A 116 -2.65 -0.22 16.30
CA PRO A 116 -2.42 -0.91 17.55
C PRO A 116 -3.47 -2.01 17.79
N VAL A 117 -3.18 -2.93 18.69
CA VAL A 117 -4.13 -4.01 19.05
C VAL A 117 -5.44 -3.40 19.56
N ASP A 118 -5.34 -2.42 20.45
CA ASP A 118 -6.48 -1.68 21.00
C ASP A 118 -6.62 -0.37 20.21
N LEU A 119 -7.23 -0.47 19.02
CA LEU A 119 -7.48 0.69 18.18
C LEU A 119 -8.56 1.58 18.83
N ASP A 120 -8.16 2.74 19.30
CA ASP A 120 -9.05 3.75 19.86
C ASP A 120 -9.20 4.99 18.94
N PRO A 121 -10.25 5.79 19.13
CA PRO A 121 -10.47 7.01 18.35
C PRO A 121 -9.33 8.03 18.48
N VAL A 122 -8.70 8.15 19.65
CA VAL A 122 -7.61 9.11 19.90
C VAL A 122 -6.39 8.79 19.05
N TRP A 123 -6.12 7.50 18.85
CA TRP A 123 -5.04 7.08 17.97
C TRP A 123 -5.33 7.45 16.50
N LEU A 124 -6.57 7.27 16.04
CA LEU A 124 -6.98 7.65 14.68
C LEU A 124 -6.96 9.18 14.48
N GLU A 125 -7.38 9.95 15.49
CA GLU A 125 -7.26 11.42 15.47
C GLU A 125 -5.80 11.85 15.32
N ARG A 126 -4.85 11.18 16.00
CA ARG A 126 -3.41 11.45 15.82
C ARG A 126 -2.91 11.12 14.43
N VAL A 127 -3.39 10.05 13.81
CA VAL A 127 -3.05 9.75 12.41
C VAL A 127 -3.51 10.92 11.52
N ALA A 128 -4.75 11.37 11.69
CA ALA A 128 -5.29 12.50 10.94
C ALA A 128 -4.54 13.82 11.21
N GLU A 129 -4.06 14.04 12.44
CA GLU A 129 -3.25 15.22 12.79
C GLU A 129 -1.88 15.22 12.11
N PHE A 130 -1.23 14.05 12.00
CA PHE A 130 0.12 13.93 11.47
C PHE A 130 0.19 13.79 9.95
N VAL A 131 -0.91 13.42 9.30
CA VAL A 131 -0.99 13.23 7.85
C VAL A 131 -1.79 14.39 7.24
N PRO A 132 -1.15 15.25 6.41
CA PRO A 132 -1.85 16.36 5.76
C PRO A 132 -2.98 15.91 4.83
N ASP A 133 -3.95 16.80 4.57
CA ASP A 133 -5.14 16.48 3.75
C ASP A 133 -4.82 16.09 2.30
N ASP A 134 -3.68 16.48 1.77
CA ASP A 134 -3.19 16.14 0.42
C ASP A 134 -2.42 14.81 0.36
N VAL A 135 -2.27 14.14 1.51
CA VAL A 135 -1.64 12.82 1.64
C VAL A 135 -2.64 11.84 2.23
N THR A 136 -2.79 10.68 1.62
CA THR A 136 -3.74 9.67 2.10
C THR A 136 -3.18 8.89 3.29
N ALA A 137 -3.91 8.87 4.40
CA ALA A 137 -3.61 7.98 5.52
C ALA A 137 -4.15 6.57 5.24
N VAL A 138 -3.28 5.57 5.27
CA VAL A 138 -3.62 4.15 5.09
C VAL A 138 -3.34 3.41 6.39
N VAL A 139 -4.34 2.71 6.92
CA VAL A 139 -4.23 2.01 8.20
C VAL A 139 -4.53 0.52 8.02
N GLU A 140 -3.61 -0.33 8.49
CA GLU A 140 -3.75 -1.79 8.48
C GLU A 140 -4.24 -2.27 9.86
N PRO A 141 -5.55 -2.53 10.06
CA PRO A 141 -6.05 -3.20 11.25
C PRO A 141 -5.54 -4.65 11.27
N ARG A 142 -5.03 -5.08 12.41
CA ARG A 142 -4.46 -6.41 12.54
C ARG A 142 -5.53 -7.48 12.44
N ARG A 143 -5.50 -8.28 11.37
CA ARG A 143 -6.39 -9.44 11.20
C ARG A 143 -6.04 -10.54 12.20
N PRO A 144 -7.02 -11.20 12.85
CA PRO A 144 -6.76 -12.36 13.71
C PRO A 144 -6.25 -13.55 12.91
N ILE A 145 -5.43 -14.38 13.54
CA ILE A 145 -4.88 -15.61 12.93
C ILE A 145 -5.77 -16.82 13.22
N THR A 146 -6.57 -16.74 14.28
CA THR A 146 -7.34 -17.87 14.84
C THR A 146 -8.55 -18.25 14.00
N GLY A 147 -9.10 -17.35 13.20
CA GLY A 147 -10.36 -17.56 12.49
C GLY A 147 -11.58 -17.65 13.40
N ASP A 148 -11.44 -17.32 14.69
CA ASP A 148 -12.58 -17.22 15.61
C ASP A 148 -13.55 -16.15 15.14
N ALA A 149 -14.85 -16.42 15.22
CA ALA A 149 -15.87 -15.53 14.67
C ALA A 149 -15.94 -14.18 15.40
N ASP A 150 -15.70 -14.17 16.72
CA ASP A 150 -15.72 -12.95 17.53
C ASP A 150 -14.47 -12.10 17.24
N ASP A 151 -13.31 -12.72 17.09
CA ASP A 151 -12.07 -12.05 16.71
C ASP A 151 -12.18 -11.42 15.31
N VAL A 152 -12.77 -12.17 14.36
CA VAL A 152 -13.03 -11.65 12.99
C VAL A 152 -14.02 -10.49 13.02
N ALA A 153 -15.09 -10.57 13.83
CA ALA A 153 -16.03 -9.47 13.98
C ALA A 153 -15.35 -8.22 14.57
N ALA A 154 -14.53 -8.37 15.62
CA ALA A 154 -13.78 -7.28 16.22
C ALA A 154 -12.80 -6.64 15.22
N TRP A 155 -12.14 -7.45 14.39
CA TRP A 155 -11.28 -6.93 13.31
C TRP A 155 -12.08 -6.13 12.27
N LEU A 156 -13.25 -6.61 11.82
CA LEU A 156 -14.11 -5.90 10.87
C LEU A 156 -14.65 -4.59 11.47
N ASP A 157 -14.94 -4.55 12.76
CA ASP A 157 -15.30 -3.32 13.46
C ASP A 157 -14.12 -2.33 13.49
N ALA A 158 -12.88 -2.81 13.64
CA ALA A 158 -11.69 -1.96 13.53
C ALA A 158 -11.51 -1.43 12.09
N VAL A 159 -11.77 -2.25 11.06
CA VAL A 159 -11.77 -1.81 9.65
C VAL A 159 -12.79 -0.70 9.43
N ARG A 160 -14.01 -0.85 9.95
CA ARG A 160 -15.07 0.17 9.87
C ARG A 160 -14.66 1.48 10.55
N ARG A 161 -14.10 1.40 11.76
CA ARG A 161 -13.59 2.59 12.47
C ARG A 161 -12.51 3.32 11.68
N VAL A 162 -11.57 2.60 11.05
CA VAL A 162 -10.56 3.21 10.18
C VAL A 162 -11.21 3.97 9.03
N ALA A 163 -12.13 3.34 8.32
CA ALA A 163 -12.82 3.94 7.17
C ALA A 163 -13.66 5.18 7.55
N GLU A 164 -14.36 5.13 8.67
CA GLU A 164 -15.16 6.23 9.21
C GLU A 164 -14.31 7.42 9.67
N ASN A 165 -13.05 7.18 10.06
CA ASN A 165 -12.08 8.22 10.43
C ASN A 165 -11.23 8.73 9.26
N ARG A 166 -11.74 8.65 8.04
CA ARG A 166 -11.14 9.21 6.81
C ARG A 166 -9.82 8.57 6.40
N CYS A 167 -9.48 7.41 6.98
CA CYS A 167 -8.35 6.60 6.57
C CYS A 167 -8.78 5.53 5.56
N GLU A 168 -7.88 5.15 4.66
CA GLU A 168 -8.07 3.99 3.80
C GLU A 168 -7.69 2.72 4.54
N PRO A 169 -8.57 1.72 4.66
CA PRO A 169 -8.22 0.46 5.29
C PRO A 169 -7.30 -0.37 4.39
N LYS A 170 -6.30 -1.03 5.01
CA LYS A 170 -5.37 -1.91 4.32
C LYS A 170 -5.62 -3.36 4.70
N LEU A 171 -5.66 -4.22 3.68
CA LEU A 171 -5.82 -5.68 3.81
C LEU A 171 -4.53 -6.39 3.44
N ARG A 172 -4.06 -7.26 4.32
CA ARG A 172 -2.97 -8.19 4.01
C ARG A 172 -3.54 -9.52 3.53
N CYS A 173 -3.20 -9.91 2.31
CA CYS A 173 -3.69 -11.11 1.63
C CYS A 173 -2.65 -12.22 1.50
N GLY A 174 -1.49 -12.09 2.15
CA GLY A 174 -0.44 -13.09 2.09
C GLY A 174 0.65 -12.86 3.13
N GLY A 175 1.44 -13.89 3.37
CA GLY A 175 2.54 -13.93 4.31
C GLY A 175 3.16 -15.33 4.32
N PRO A 176 4.12 -15.60 5.23
CA PRO A 176 4.84 -16.88 5.26
C PRO A 176 4.00 -18.07 5.74
N ARG A 177 2.81 -17.84 6.29
CA ARG A 177 1.94 -18.88 6.85
C ARG A 177 0.62 -18.95 6.07
N ALA A 178 0.04 -20.15 5.98
CA ALA A 178 -1.30 -20.32 5.39
C ALA A 178 -2.37 -19.44 6.09
N SER A 179 -2.25 -19.25 7.42
CA SER A 179 -3.13 -18.40 8.21
C SER A 179 -3.01 -16.90 7.90
N ASP A 180 -1.95 -16.48 7.20
CA ASP A 180 -1.78 -15.08 6.79
C ASP A 180 -2.65 -14.74 5.56
N VAL A 181 -3.18 -15.77 4.86
CA VAL A 181 -4.12 -15.60 3.75
C VAL A 181 -5.54 -15.54 4.32
N PRO A 182 -6.27 -14.44 4.14
CA PRO A 182 -7.65 -14.34 4.62
C PRO A 182 -8.58 -15.29 3.88
N ALA A 183 -9.65 -15.72 4.54
CA ALA A 183 -10.71 -16.46 3.88
C ALA A 183 -11.47 -15.57 2.87
N VAL A 184 -12.12 -16.17 1.88
CA VAL A 184 -12.86 -15.42 0.84
C VAL A 184 -13.96 -14.54 1.44
N ASP A 185 -14.67 -15.04 2.45
CA ASP A 185 -15.73 -14.31 3.14
C ASP A 185 -15.16 -13.14 4.00
N GLU A 186 -13.96 -13.26 4.56
CA GLU A 186 -13.27 -12.17 5.25
C GLU A 186 -12.94 -11.05 4.26
N VAL A 187 -12.39 -11.39 3.09
CA VAL A 187 -12.10 -10.43 2.02
C VAL A 187 -13.38 -9.74 1.56
N GLN A 188 -14.44 -10.51 1.31
CA GLN A 188 -15.73 -9.99 0.87
C GLN A 188 -16.31 -8.99 1.88
N ARG A 189 -16.28 -9.32 3.18
CA ARG A 189 -16.77 -8.42 4.25
C ARG A 189 -15.90 -7.17 4.38
N PHE A 190 -14.59 -7.30 4.26
CA PHE A 190 -13.67 -6.17 4.24
C PHE A 190 -13.99 -5.20 3.10
N LEU A 191 -14.14 -5.71 1.86
CA LEU A 191 -14.46 -4.90 0.69
C LEU A 191 -15.86 -4.28 0.77
N ALA A 192 -16.83 -4.98 1.38
CA ALA A 192 -18.16 -4.43 1.62
C ALA A 192 -18.12 -3.19 2.52
N ILE A 193 -17.33 -3.22 3.60
CA ILE A 193 -17.15 -2.05 4.48
C ILE A 193 -16.54 -0.87 3.71
N ALA A 194 -15.54 -1.11 2.90
CA ALA A 194 -14.92 -0.06 2.08
C ALA A 194 -15.93 0.54 1.09
N ALA A 195 -16.71 -0.29 0.42
CA ALA A 195 -17.77 0.16 -0.51
C ALA A 195 -18.87 0.95 0.21
N GLU A 196 -19.34 0.49 1.38
CA GLU A 196 -20.34 1.18 2.19
C GLU A 196 -19.87 2.56 2.67
N THR A 197 -18.59 2.69 3.00
CA THR A 197 -17.98 3.93 3.49
C THR A 197 -17.44 4.82 2.37
N GLY A 198 -17.47 4.35 1.12
CA GLY A 198 -16.92 5.06 -0.04
C GLY A 198 -15.41 5.27 0.03
N ARG A 199 -14.68 4.37 0.70
CA ARG A 199 -13.22 4.42 0.84
C ARG A 199 -12.54 3.52 -0.19
N ALA A 200 -11.42 3.98 -0.71
CA ALA A 200 -10.49 3.10 -1.40
C ALA A 200 -9.84 2.14 -0.40
N VAL A 201 -9.22 1.09 -0.90
CA VAL A 201 -8.52 0.10 -0.10
C VAL A 201 -7.11 -0.09 -0.62
N ALA A 202 -6.16 -0.30 0.28
CA ALA A 202 -4.84 -0.83 -0.06
C ALA A 202 -4.82 -2.34 0.19
N VAL A 203 -4.21 -3.09 -0.72
CA VAL A 203 -4.05 -4.55 -0.57
C VAL A 203 -2.59 -4.91 -0.74
N VAL A 204 -2.08 -5.77 0.15
CA VAL A 204 -0.68 -6.23 0.12
C VAL A 204 -0.60 -7.75 0.21
N GLY A 205 0.50 -8.32 -0.29
CA GLY A 205 0.73 -9.76 -0.24
C GLY A 205 0.03 -10.55 -1.36
N LEU A 206 -0.37 -9.87 -2.43
CA LEU A 206 -0.86 -10.52 -3.65
C LEU A 206 0.33 -10.86 -4.56
N SER A 207 0.54 -12.14 -4.80
CA SER A 207 1.62 -12.63 -5.68
C SER A 207 1.09 -13.33 -6.94
N ARG A 208 -0.24 -13.40 -7.09
CA ARG A 208 -0.91 -14.11 -8.19
C ARG A 208 -1.80 -13.16 -8.97
N LEU A 209 -1.91 -13.41 -10.27
CA LEU A 209 -2.86 -12.69 -11.11
C LEU A 209 -4.30 -13.17 -10.86
N VAL A 210 -4.47 -14.49 -10.77
CA VAL A 210 -5.74 -15.14 -10.41
C VAL A 210 -5.55 -16.04 -9.20
N ARG A 211 -6.63 -16.31 -8.47
CA ARG A 211 -6.62 -17.19 -7.31
C ARG A 211 -6.12 -18.59 -7.69
N SER A 212 -5.06 -19.03 -7.07
CA SER A 212 -4.43 -20.33 -7.34
C SER A 212 -3.68 -20.83 -6.13
N ALA A 213 -3.42 -22.16 -6.09
CA ALA A 213 -2.57 -22.73 -5.05
C ALA A 213 -1.10 -22.36 -5.26
N ASP A 214 -0.38 -22.14 -4.18
CA ASP A 214 1.09 -22.04 -4.17
C ASP A 214 1.74 -23.44 -4.16
N GLU A 215 3.06 -23.50 -4.06
CA GLU A 215 3.83 -24.76 -4.03
C GLU A 215 3.50 -25.63 -2.81
N SER A 216 3.01 -25.04 -1.73
CA SER A 216 2.56 -25.76 -0.52
C SER A 216 1.11 -26.26 -0.60
N GLY A 217 0.39 -25.93 -1.67
CA GLY A 217 -1.03 -26.23 -1.84
C GLY A 217 -1.96 -25.20 -1.17
N THR A 218 -1.41 -24.13 -0.57
CA THR A 218 -2.21 -23.05 0.03
C THR A 218 -2.81 -22.16 -1.05
N MET A 219 -4.13 -21.95 -1.01
CA MET A 219 -4.84 -21.08 -1.96
C MET A 219 -4.52 -19.62 -1.68
N GLN A 220 -3.90 -18.96 -2.66
CA GLN A 220 -3.57 -17.55 -2.64
C GLN A 220 -4.61 -16.73 -3.39
N HIS A 221 -4.94 -15.53 -2.90
CA HIS A 221 -5.77 -14.59 -3.66
C HIS A 221 -5.02 -14.05 -4.87
N GLY A 222 -5.77 -13.74 -5.91
CA GLY A 222 -5.24 -13.09 -7.11
C GLY A 222 -5.74 -11.66 -7.26
N ILE A 223 -4.95 -10.83 -7.89
CA ILE A 223 -5.25 -9.40 -8.13
C ILE A 223 -6.60 -9.22 -8.84
N LEU A 224 -6.93 -10.10 -9.80
CA LEU A 224 -8.17 -10.04 -10.56
C LEU A 224 -9.39 -10.64 -9.84
N ASN A 225 -9.22 -11.16 -8.63
CA ASN A 225 -10.31 -11.74 -7.83
C ASN A 225 -10.74 -10.83 -6.67
N LEU A 226 -10.15 -9.67 -6.54
CA LEU A 226 -10.51 -8.61 -5.59
C LEU A 226 -11.29 -7.53 -6.29
#